data_eac7341f514e2348362ec74f56494769
#
_entry.id   eac7341f514e2348362ec74f56494769
#
_cell.length_a   1.000
_cell.length_b   1.000
_cell.length_c   1.000
_cell.angle_alpha   90.00
_cell.angle_beta   90.00
_cell.angle_gamma   90.00
#
_symmetry.space_group_name_H-M   'P 1'
#
loop_
_entity.id
_entity.type
_entity.pdbx_description
1 polymer ?
#
loop_
_entity_poly.entity_id
_entity_poly.type
_entity_poly.pdbx_seq_one_letter_code
_entity_poly.pdbx_strand_id
1 'polypeptide(L)'
;MIRKFIDKLLGKAATAPAKLAGVPLGKRLDIPAAEHGIDPKLVDERAERVVRTLQEAGHQAFIVGGAVRDLLVGRRPKDFDVATDATPEQVKGLFRRAFIIGRRFRIVHVVHGRGRDHEVIEVSTFRAYLEADQADQVEGNEKTSKSELAGKTHVVDASGRVLRDNVWGPQIEDAARRDFTVNAMYYDPQREIVVDYHGGIPDAKKKLMRMIGDPATRYREDPVRIIRVVRFAAKLGFEIEAKTRAPIKEMVALLDNVPPPRTFDEMIK
;
A
#
# COMPACT_ATOMS: atom_id res chain seq x y z
N MET A 1 39.11 23.40 -11.69
CA MET A 1 37.88 24.00 -11.12
C MET A 1 36.67 23.88 -12.06
N ILE A 2 36.81 24.02 -13.35
CA ILE A 2 35.73 23.99 -14.37
C ILE A 2 35.01 22.64 -14.47
N ARG A 3 35.74 21.51 -14.33
CA ARG A 3 35.14 20.15 -14.40
C ARG A 3 34.10 19.87 -13.31
N LYS A 4 34.31 20.37 -12.08
CA LYS A 4 33.33 20.25 -10.98
C LYS A 4 32.05 21.07 -11.19
N PHE A 5 32.11 22.11 -12.03
CA PHE A 5 30.95 22.95 -12.34
C PHE A 5 30.08 22.35 -13.45
N ILE A 6 30.70 21.67 -14.40
CA ILE A 6 30.04 20.99 -15.51
C ILE A 6 29.30 19.75 -15.00
N ASP A 7 29.89 18.99 -14.04
CA ASP A 7 29.25 17.84 -13.42
C ASP A 7 28.01 18.20 -12.54
N LYS A 8 27.89 19.47 -12.17
CA LYS A 8 26.75 20.01 -11.42
C LYS A 8 25.62 20.52 -12.33
N LEU A 9 25.92 20.85 -13.58
CA LEU A 9 24.97 21.35 -14.59
C LEU A 9 24.41 20.24 -15.49
N LEU A 10 25.19 19.18 -15.72
CA LEU A 10 24.74 17.97 -16.39
C LEU A 10 24.27 17.02 -15.29
N GLY A 11 22.99 17.12 -14.91
CA GLY A 11 22.37 16.33 -13.85
C GLY A 11 22.91 14.90 -13.87
N LYS A 12 23.54 14.48 -12.76
CA LYS A 12 24.01 13.10 -12.58
C LYS A 12 22.91 12.15 -13.03
N ALA A 13 23.24 11.30 -13.99
CA ALA A 13 22.44 10.16 -14.35
C ALA A 13 21.91 9.51 -13.06
N ALA A 14 20.61 9.26 -13.01
CA ALA A 14 19.94 8.68 -11.86
C ALA A 14 20.74 7.47 -11.37
N THR A 15 21.37 7.61 -10.22
CA THR A 15 21.94 6.49 -9.49
C THR A 15 20.86 5.48 -9.27
N ALA A 16 21.16 4.20 -9.50
CA ALA A 16 20.23 3.10 -9.20
C ALA A 16 19.63 3.32 -7.80
N PRO A 17 18.31 3.12 -7.63
CA PRO A 17 17.66 3.39 -6.36
C PRO A 17 18.34 2.60 -5.26
N ALA A 18 18.70 3.29 -4.18
CA ALA A 18 19.28 2.67 -3.01
C ALA A 18 18.35 1.57 -2.52
N LYS A 19 18.92 0.40 -2.15
CA LYS A 19 18.17 -0.64 -1.47
C LYS A 19 17.88 -0.13 -0.06
N LEU A 20 16.63 0.15 0.25
CA LEU A 20 16.17 0.32 1.62
C LEU A 20 15.95 -1.08 2.19
N ALA A 21 16.74 -1.46 3.19
CA ALA A 21 16.60 -2.69 4.00
C ALA A 21 16.20 -3.98 3.26
N GLY A 22 16.80 -4.26 2.13
CA GLY A 22 16.51 -5.51 1.40
C GLY A 22 15.21 -5.50 0.57
N VAL A 23 14.37 -4.47 0.68
CA VAL A 23 13.21 -4.29 -0.19
C VAL A 23 13.59 -3.40 -1.37
N PRO A 24 13.44 -3.86 -2.62
CA PRO A 24 13.71 -3.03 -3.79
C PRO A 24 12.64 -1.94 -3.89
N LEU A 25 13.05 -0.67 -4.01
CA LEU A 25 12.11 0.44 -4.28
C LEU A 25 11.42 0.30 -5.65
N GLY A 26 12.00 -0.51 -6.55
CA GLY A 26 11.49 -0.67 -7.90
C GLY A 26 11.82 0.51 -8.81
N LYS A 27 11.23 0.51 -9.99
CA LYS A 27 11.33 1.58 -10.97
C LYS A 27 9.93 1.96 -11.42
N ARG A 28 9.62 3.26 -11.37
CA ARG A 28 8.33 3.76 -11.85
C ARG A 28 8.16 3.47 -13.34
N LEU A 29 7.06 2.82 -13.66
CA LEU A 29 6.56 2.63 -15.02
C LEU A 29 5.16 3.21 -15.08
N ASP A 30 4.95 4.14 -16.00
CA ASP A 30 3.65 4.73 -16.29
C ASP A 30 3.09 4.01 -17.53
N ILE A 31 2.08 3.19 -17.32
CA ILE A 31 1.49 2.33 -18.34
C ILE A 31 0.18 2.95 -18.82
N PRO A 32 0.06 3.30 -20.13
CA PRO A 32 -1.13 3.94 -20.68
C PRO A 32 -2.29 2.97 -20.89
N ALA A 33 -3.49 3.51 -21.10
CA ALA A 33 -4.73 2.77 -21.31
C ALA A 33 -4.63 1.67 -22.38
N ALA A 34 -3.95 1.94 -23.49
CA ALA A 34 -3.76 0.98 -24.58
C ALA A 34 -3.01 -0.29 -24.16
N GLU A 35 -2.17 -0.22 -23.11
CA GLU A 35 -1.37 -1.35 -22.62
C GLU A 35 -2.00 -2.05 -21.42
N HIS A 36 -2.62 -1.30 -20.48
CA HIS A 36 -3.23 -1.89 -19.28
C HIS A 36 -4.65 -2.41 -19.55
N GLY A 37 -5.42 -1.79 -20.46
CA GLY A 37 -6.74 -2.28 -20.89
C GLY A 37 -7.84 -2.19 -19.82
N ILE A 38 -7.70 -1.34 -18.81
CA ILE A 38 -8.78 -1.08 -17.83
C ILE A 38 -9.95 -0.42 -18.55
N ASP A 39 -11.17 -0.95 -18.36
CA ASP A 39 -12.41 -0.32 -18.79
C ASP A 39 -12.80 0.77 -17.79
N PRO A 40 -12.80 2.08 -18.15
CA PRO A 40 -13.17 3.16 -17.26
C PRO A 40 -14.60 3.04 -16.70
N LYS A 41 -15.50 2.34 -17.40
CA LYS A 41 -16.88 2.11 -16.94
C LYS A 41 -16.98 1.23 -15.68
N LEU A 42 -15.92 0.48 -15.36
CA LEU A 42 -15.85 -0.33 -14.14
C LEU A 42 -15.38 0.48 -12.93
N VAL A 43 -14.86 1.70 -13.15
CA VAL A 43 -14.40 2.59 -12.08
C VAL A 43 -15.59 3.21 -11.39
N ASP A 44 -15.54 3.27 -10.05
CA ASP A 44 -16.58 3.91 -9.27
C ASP A 44 -16.46 5.45 -9.37
N GLU A 45 -17.52 6.12 -9.78
CA GLU A 45 -17.57 7.58 -9.95
C GLU A 45 -17.21 8.34 -8.65
N ARG A 46 -17.48 7.74 -7.48
CA ARG A 46 -17.16 8.34 -6.18
C ARG A 46 -15.66 8.31 -5.92
N ALA A 47 -15.01 7.18 -6.22
CA ALA A 47 -13.56 7.05 -6.13
C ALA A 47 -12.86 8.00 -7.11
N GLU A 48 -13.34 8.06 -8.35
CA GLU A 48 -12.85 9.00 -9.35
C GLU A 48 -12.98 10.45 -8.87
N ARG A 49 -14.15 10.82 -8.30
CA ARG A 49 -14.37 12.17 -7.74
C ARG A 49 -13.42 12.49 -6.60
N VAL A 50 -13.14 11.52 -5.72
CA VAL A 50 -12.19 11.71 -4.62
C VAL A 50 -10.80 11.97 -5.18
N VAL A 51 -10.33 11.18 -6.14
CA VAL A 51 -9.04 11.39 -6.81
C VAL A 51 -8.99 12.77 -7.45
N ARG A 52 -9.98 13.14 -8.25
CA ARG A 52 -10.04 14.43 -8.93
C ARG A 52 -10.00 15.59 -7.94
N THR A 53 -10.80 15.56 -6.86
CA THR A 53 -10.81 16.62 -5.85
C THR A 53 -9.45 16.81 -5.20
N LEU A 54 -8.74 15.72 -4.90
CA LEU A 54 -7.39 15.79 -4.34
C LEU A 54 -6.40 16.36 -5.36
N GLN A 55 -6.48 15.97 -6.64
CA GLN A 55 -5.61 16.46 -7.71
C GLN A 55 -5.86 17.94 -8.01
N GLU A 56 -7.12 18.39 -8.02
CA GLU A 56 -7.49 19.80 -8.18
C GLU A 56 -6.98 20.67 -7.01
N ALA A 57 -6.83 20.10 -5.82
CA ALA A 57 -6.22 20.75 -4.66
C ALA A 57 -4.68 20.73 -4.68
N GLY A 58 -4.04 20.21 -5.76
CA GLY A 58 -2.60 20.16 -5.95
C GLY A 58 -1.91 18.93 -5.34
N HIS A 59 -2.66 17.92 -4.94
CA HIS A 59 -2.11 16.68 -4.39
C HIS A 59 -2.02 15.58 -5.45
N GLN A 60 -1.05 14.68 -5.28
CA GLN A 60 -1.06 13.41 -5.99
C GLN A 60 -2.16 12.52 -5.40
N ALA A 61 -2.96 11.87 -6.26
CA ALA A 61 -3.98 10.93 -5.80
C ALA A 61 -4.24 9.86 -6.86
N PHE A 62 -4.46 8.62 -6.40
CA PHE A 62 -4.63 7.43 -7.24
C PHE A 62 -5.59 6.45 -6.58
N ILE A 63 -6.37 5.73 -7.39
CA ILE A 63 -6.99 4.48 -6.96
C ILE A 63 -5.88 3.45 -6.77
N VAL A 64 -5.96 2.60 -5.74
CA VAL A 64 -4.82 1.74 -5.37
C VAL A 64 -5.26 0.34 -4.93
N GLY A 65 -4.31 -0.59 -4.96
CA GLY A 65 -4.46 -1.89 -4.31
C GLY A 65 -5.34 -2.88 -5.07
N GLY A 66 -6.24 -3.52 -4.33
CA GLY A 66 -7.11 -4.57 -4.86
C GLY A 66 -8.02 -4.11 -5.99
N ALA A 67 -8.47 -2.85 -5.95
CA ALA A 67 -9.29 -2.27 -7.02
C ALA A 67 -8.56 -2.25 -8.37
N VAL A 68 -7.30 -1.81 -8.40
CA VAL A 68 -6.51 -1.76 -9.65
C VAL A 68 -6.31 -3.17 -10.21
N ARG A 69 -5.97 -4.15 -9.35
CA ARG A 69 -5.85 -5.55 -9.75
C ARG A 69 -7.15 -6.08 -10.36
N ASP A 70 -8.28 -5.85 -9.72
CA ASP A 70 -9.58 -6.36 -10.18
C ASP A 70 -10.00 -5.71 -11.50
N LEU A 71 -9.77 -4.41 -11.67
CA LEU A 71 -9.97 -3.70 -12.93
C LEU A 71 -9.11 -4.27 -14.07
N LEU A 72 -7.83 -4.59 -13.81
CA LEU A 72 -6.92 -5.18 -14.79
C LEU A 72 -7.36 -6.56 -15.29
N VAL A 73 -8.07 -7.32 -14.46
CA VAL A 73 -8.63 -8.62 -14.85
C VAL A 73 -10.09 -8.54 -15.33
N GLY A 74 -10.59 -7.32 -15.62
CA GLY A 74 -11.93 -7.07 -16.15
C GLY A 74 -13.06 -7.30 -15.14
N ARG A 75 -12.77 -7.22 -13.85
CA ARG A 75 -13.77 -7.36 -12.77
C ARG A 75 -14.09 -6.02 -12.15
N ARG A 76 -15.37 -5.76 -11.84
CA ARG A 76 -15.75 -4.60 -11.06
C ARG A 76 -15.29 -4.82 -9.60
N PRO A 77 -14.45 -3.93 -9.05
CA PRO A 77 -14.05 -3.98 -7.64
C PRO A 77 -15.27 -3.84 -6.73
N LYS A 78 -15.19 -4.51 -5.57
CA LYS A 78 -16.19 -4.34 -4.52
C LYS A 78 -15.96 -3.03 -3.75
N ASP A 79 -14.71 -2.75 -3.43
CA ASP A 79 -14.28 -1.62 -2.63
C ASP A 79 -13.19 -0.87 -3.40
N PHE A 80 -13.15 0.46 -3.25
CA PHE A 80 -12.15 1.33 -3.86
C PHE A 80 -11.38 2.09 -2.78
N ASP A 81 -10.07 1.92 -2.78
CA ASP A 81 -9.14 2.65 -1.92
C ASP A 81 -8.41 3.71 -2.75
N VAL A 82 -8.17 4.87 -2.13
CA VAL A 82 -7.38 5.96 -2.71
C VAL A 82 -6.12 6.18 -1.88
N ALA A 83 -5.00 6.40 -2.54
CA ALA A 83 -3.74 6.80 -1.92
C ALA A 83 -3.30 8.17 -2.45
N THR A 84 -2.76 9.02 -1.56
CA THR A 84 -2.41 10.42 -1.86
C THR A 84 -1.18 10.86 -1.07
N ASP A 85 -0.53 11.94 -1.49
CA ASP A 85 0.49 12.65 -0.69
C ASP A 85 -0.11 13.65 0.31
N ALA A 86 -1.42 13.92 0.23
CA ALA A 86 -2.12 14.75 1.22
C ALA A 86 -2.12 14.09 2.60
N THR A 87 -1.88 14.86 3.66
CA THR A 87 -2.02 14.37 5.04
C THR A 87 -3.50 14.09 5.38
N PRO A 88 -3.78 13.26 6.39
CA PRO A 88 -5.16 13.00 6.80
C PRO A 88 -5.96 14.26 7.13
N GLU A 89 -5.31 15.28 7.68
CA GLU A 89 -5.92 16.57 8.01
C GLU A 89 -6.26 17.36 6.74
N GLN A 90 -5.37 17.36 5.74
CA GLN A 90 -5.62 18.00 4.44
C GLN A 90 -6.77 17.31 3.72
N VAL A 91 -6.76 15.96 3.65
CA VAL A 91 -7.89 15.20 3.08
C VAL A 91 -9.20 15.56 3.78
N LYS A 92 -9.22 15.55 5.14
CA LYS A 92 -10.41 15.90 5.89
C LYS A 92 -10.90 17.32 5.59
N GLY A 93 -10.00 18.26 5.33
CA GLY A 93 -10.33 19.64 4.99
C GLY A 93 -11.01 19.80 3.63
N LEU A 94 -10.75 18.90 2.68
CA LEU A 94 -11.30 18.95 1.32
C LEU A 94 -12.71 18.35 1.19
N PHE A 95 -13.09 17.47 2.12
CA PHE A 95 -14.37 16.76 2.02
C PHE A 95 -15.26 17.03 3.21
N ARG A 96 -16.50 17.46 2.94
CA ARG A 96 -17.49 17.80 3.98
C ARG A 96 -17.82 16.64 4.93
N ARG A 97 -17.78 15.38 4.44
CA ARG A 97 -18.08 14.17 5.20
C ARG A 97 -16.87 13.26 5.23
N ALA A 98 -15.80 13.71 5.88
CA ALA A 98 -14.56 12.97 6.03
C ALA A 98 -14.22 12.79 7.50
N PHE A 99 -13.82 11.56 7.86
CA PHE A 99 -13.52 11.16 9.23
C PHE A 99 -12.15 10.48 9.28
N ILE A 100 -11.25 10.99 10.13
CA ILE A 100 -9.95 10.36 10.37
C ILE A 100 -10.17 9.18 11.30
N ILE A 101 -9.77 7.99 10.85
CA ILE A 101 -9.96 6.71 11.54
C ILE A 101 -8.62 6.01 11.74
N GLY A 102 -8.55 5.14 12.74
CA GLY A 102 -7.38 4.33 13.02
C GLY A 102 -6.37 4.99 13.95
N ARG A 103 -5.77 4.17 14.81
CA ARG A 103 -4.69 4.54 15.72
C ARG A 103 -3.32 4.15 15.19
N ARG A 104 -3.23 2.91 14.72
CA ARG A 104 -2.01 2.31 14.17
C ARG A 104 -1.68 2.90 12.81
N PHE A 105 -2.70 2.96 11.97
CA PHE A 105 -2.65 3.51 10.63
C PHE A 105 -3.77 4.53 10.51
N ARG A 106 -3.42 5.79 10.32
CA ARG A 106 -4.41 6.85 10.13
C ARG A 106 -4.86 6.85 8.67
N ILE A 107 -6.15 6.65 8.47
CA ILE A 107 -6.82 6.73 7.17
C ILE A 107 -7.99 7.70 7.26
N VAL A 108 -8.49 8.16 6.14
CA VAL A 108 -9.68 9.02 6.08
C VAL A 108 -10.79 8.30 5.35
N HIS A 109 -11.92 8.14 6.01
CA HIS A 109 -13.15 7.68 5.38
C HIS A 109 -13.88 8.86 4.77
N VAL A 110 -13.98 8.93 3.45
CA VAL A 110 -14.81 9.88 2.72
C VAL A 110 -16.15 9.23 2.43
N VAL A 111 -17.20 9.74 3.07
CA VAL A 111 -18.54 9.13 3.05
C VAL A 111 -19.43 9.76 2.00
N HIS A 112 -19.95 8.96 1.08
CA HIS A 112 -20.90 9.33 0.05
C HIS A 112 -22.30 8.78 0.36
N GLY A 113 -23.36 9.47 -0.10
CA GLY A 113 -24.74 9.05 0.17
C GLY A 113 -25.23 9.43 1.58
N ARG A 114 -26.43 8.97 1.95
CA ARG A 114 -27.09 9.25 3.25
C ARG A 114 -27.77 7.98 3.79
N GLY A 115 -27.90 7.90 5.11
CA GLY A 115 -28.61 6.82 5.77
C GLY A 115 -27.93 5.46 5.61
N ARG A 116 -28.73 4.42 5.31
CA ARG A 116 -28.24 3.05 5.15
C ARG A 116 -27.50 2.81 3.84
N ASP A 117 -27.70 3.64 2.83
CA ASP A 117 -27.11 3.53 1.50
C ASP A 117 -25.83 4.40 1.39
N HIS A 118 -25.10 4.57 2.49
CA HIS A 118 -23.83 5.27 2.45
C HIS A 118 -22.70 4.35 2.00
N GLU A 119 -21.84 4.89 1.17
CA GLU A 119 -20.62 4.24 0.69
C GLU A 119 -19.41 5.00 1.20
N VAL A 120 -18.33 4.28 1.47
CA VAL A 120 -17.10 4.83 2.00
C VAL A 120 -15.98 4.61 1.02
N ILE A 121 -15.25 5.69 0.68
CA ILE A 121 -13.96 5.60 0.00
C ILE A 121 -12.88 5.80 1.08
N GLU A 122 -12.03 4.80 1.25
CA GLU A 122 -10.88 4.89 2.15
C GLU A 122 -9.75 5.66 1.48
N VAL A 123 -9.27 6.72 2.13
CA VAL A 123 -8.15 7.53 1.63
C VAL A 123 -6.97 7.39 2.59
N SER A 124 -5.86 6.88 2.08
CA SER A 124 -4.60 6.73 2.81
C SER A 124 -3.54 7.71 2.31
N THR A 125 -2.76 8.29 3.22
CA THR A 125 -1.56 9.05 2.86
C THR A 125 -0.43 8.09 2.50
N PHE A 126 0.38 8.40 1.47
CA PHE A 126 1.58 7.65 1.15
C PHE A 126 2.50 7.55 2.37
N ARG A 127 2.97 6.36 2.68
CA ARG A 127 3.80 6.12 3.86
C ARG A 127 5.24 5.83 3.46
N ALA A 128 6.16 6.37 4.26
CA ALA A 128 7.57 6.04 4.14
C ALA A 128 7.80 4.55 4.42
N TYR A 129 8.81 4.00 3.77
CA TYR A 129 9.36 2.70 4.13
C TYR A 129 10.46 2.92 5.17
N LEU A 130 10.22 2.50 6.40
CA LEU A 130 11.19 2.61 7.50
C LEU A 130 11.63 1.22 7.91
N GLU A 131 12.93 1.09 8.21
CA GLU A 131 13.51 -0.11 8.79
C GLU A 131 13.12 -0.25 10.26
N ALA A 132 13.07 -1.48 10.75
CA ALA A 132 12.72 -1.75 12.15
C ALA A 132 13.72 -1.12 13.15
N ASP A 133 14.98 -0.92 12.74
CA ASP A 133 16.03 -0.25 13.51
C ASP A 133 15.84 1.28 13.60
N GLN A 134 15.07 1.87 12.69
CA GLN A 134 14.69 3.30 12.71
C GLN A 134 13.42 3.58 13.51
N ALA A 135 12.81 2.54 14.08
CA ALA A 135 11.59 2.64 14.85
C ALA A 135 11.88 2.76 16.35
N ASP A 136 11.02 3.49 17.05
CA ASP A 136 10.99 3.46 18.52
C ASP A 136 10.59 2.05 18.98
N GLN A 137 11.49 1.35 19.65
CA GLN A 137 11.15 0.07 20.27
C GLN A 137 10.42 0.31 21.59
N VAL A 138 9.34 -0.43 21.79
CA VAL A 138 8.59 -0.42 23.05
C VAL A 138 8.34 -1.86 23.54
N GLU A 139 8.40 -2.05 24.85
CA GLU A 139 7.90 -3.26 25.49
C GLU A 139 6.37 -3.19 25.49
N GLY A 140 5.76 -3.70 24.41
CA GLY A 140 4.31 -3.57 24.26
C GLY A 140 3.77 -4.46 23.14
N ASN A 141 2.46 -4.44 23.02
CA ASN A 141 1.73 -5.14 21.96
C ASN A 141 0.65 -4.19 21.40
N GLU A 142 -0.26 -4.71 20.57
CA GLU A 142 -1.35 -3.92 19.97
C GLU A 142 -2.28 -3.25 21.01
N LYS A 143 -2.23 -3.66 22.28
CA LYS A 143 -2.98 -3.06 23.41
C LYS A 143 -2.22 -1.94 24.12
N THR A 144 -0.97 -1.65 23.69
CA THR A 144 -0.15 -0.57 24.26
C THR A 144 -0.94 0.73 24.35
N SER A 145 -0.88 1.40 25.48
CA SER A 145 -1.74 2.55 25.81
C SER A 145 -1.49 3.76 24.90
N LYS A 146 -2.47 4.67 24.83
CA LYS A 146 -2.32 5.93 24.08
C LYS A 146 -1.16 6.78 24.60
N SER A 147 -0.90 6.74 25.91
CA SER A 147 0.15 7.51 26.57
C SER A 147 1.55 7.02 26.17
N GLU A 148 1.75 5.71 26.05
CA GLU A 148 3.04 5.12 25.65
C GLU A 148 3.36 5.34 24.17
N LEU A 149 2.33 5.53 23.35
CA LEU A 149 2.46 5.85 21.92
C LEU A 149 2.41 7.35 21.63
N ALA A 150 2.19 8.19 22.65
CA ALA A 150 2.07 9.64 22.47
C ALA A 150 3.37 10.24 21.93
N GLY A 151 3.26 11.02 20.85
CA GLY A 151 4.41 11.67 20.22
C GLY A 151 5.25 10.78 19.31
N LYS A 152 5.04 9.46 19.28
CA LYS A 152 5.76 8.53 18.43
C LYS A 152 5.02 8.31 17.12
N THR A 153 5.71 8.36 15.98
CA THR A 153 5.14 8.19 14.63
C THR A 153 5.36 6.80 14.06
N HIS A 154 6.50 6.18 14.38
CA HIS A 154 6.84 4.82 13.99
C HIS A 154 7.27 4.02 15.22
N VAL A 155 6.59 2.91 15.50
CA VAL A 155 6.81 2.10 16.70
C VAL A 155 6.77 0.62 16.36
N VAL A 156 7.74 -0.13 16.85
CA VAL A 156 7.79 -1.58 16.76
C VAL A 156 7.84 -2.23 18.14
N ASP A 157 7.38 -3.47 18.26
CA ASP A 157 7.59 -4.28 19.46
C ASP A 157 8.96 -4.97 19.44
N ALA A 158 9.30 -5.67 20.52
CA ALA A 158 10.56 -6.37 20.68
C ALA A 158 10.81 -7.46 19.60
N SER A 159 9.78 -7.90 18.90
CA SER A 159 9.89 -8.86 17.78
C SER A 159 10.10 -8.18 16.42
N GLY A 160 10.13 -6.84 16.37
CA GLY A 160 10.22 -6.05 15.13
C GLY A 160 8.88 -5.85 14.43
N ARG A 161 7.75 -6.22 15.07
CA ARG A 161 6.43 -6.02 14.50
C ARG A 161 5.99 -4.55 14.64
N VAL A 162 5.51 -3.97 13.54
CA VAL A 162 5.06 -2.58 13.51
C VAL A 162 3.77 -2.41 14.33
N LEU A 163 3.81 -1.56 15.35
CA LEU A 163 2.67 -1.18 16.19
C LEU A 163 2.05 0.15 15.76
N ARG A 164 2.84 1.07 15.21
CA ARG A 164 2.38 2.34 14.66
C ARG A 164 3.25 2.73 13.47
N ASP A 165 2.60 3.20 12.41
CA ASP A 165 3.27 3.60 11.17
C ASP A 165 2.48 4.76 10.53
N ASN A 166 2.83 5.99 10.95
CA ASN A 166 2.25 7.23 10.45
C ASN A 166 3.36 8.19 9.99
N VAL A 167 4.40 7.64 9.40
CA VAL A 167 5.44 8.41 8.73
C VAL A 167 5.10 8.49 7.26
N TRP A 168 5.00 9.72 6.74
CA TRP A 168 4.63 9.98 5.36
C TRP A 168 5.86 9.97 4.46
N GLY A 169 5.72 9.47 3.26
CA GLY A 169 6.79 9.34 2.29
C GLY A 169 6.34 9.43 0.84
N PRO A 170 7.25 9.28 -0.12
CA PRO A 170 6.92 9.30 -1.53
C PRO A 170 6.17 8.02 -1.96
N GLN A 171 5.43 8.10 -3.07
CA GLN A 171 4.67 6.98 -3.64
C GLN A 171 5.50 5.70 -3.83
N ILE A 172 6.78 5.84 -4.24
CA ILE A 172 7.67 4.69 -4.46
C ILE A 172 7.92 3.89 -3.17
N GLU A 173 8.03 4.56 -2.03
CA GLU A 173 8.18 3.91 -0.73
C GLU A 173 6.87 3.27 -0.27
N ASP A 174 5.73 3.95 -0.50
CA ASP A 174 4.41 3.38 -0.23
C ASP A 174 4.17 2.11 -1.05
N ALA A 175 4.63 2.06 -2.30
CA ALA A 175 4.58 0.86 -3.13
C ALA A 175 5.46 -0.27 -2.57
N ALA A 176 6.70 0.04 -2.17
CA ALA A 176 7.67 -0.94 -1.67
C ALA A 176 7.24 -1.62 -0.36
N ARG A 177 6.50 -0.89 0.52
CA ARG A 177 6.00 -1.43 1.79
C ARG A 177 4.78 -2.33 1.67
N ARG A 178 4.08 -2.34 0.53
CA ARG A 178 2.92 -3.21 0.29
C ARG A 178 3.33 -4.68 0.28
N ASP A 179 2.33 -5.56 0.36
CA ASP A 179 2.57 -7.01 0.46
C ASP A 179 2.91 -7.66 -0.89
N PHE A 180 2.02 -7.53 -1.88
CA PHE A 180 2.12 -8.25 -3.14
C PHE A 180 2.16 -7.28 -4.32
N THR A 181 2.89 -7.66 -5.37
CA THR A 181 3.05 -6.86 -6.60
C THR A 181 1.70 -6.44 -7.18
N VAL A 182 0.74 -7.38 -7.25
CA VAL A 182 -0.60 -7.15 -7.78
C VAL A 182 -1.46 -6.20 -6.94
N ASN A 183 -1.07 -5.91 -5.70
CA ASN A 183 -1.74 -4.95 -4.81
C ASN A 183 -0.95 -3.64 -4.65
N ALA A 184 0.15 -3.45 -5.39
CA ALA A 184 1.03 -2.29 -5.29
C ALA A 184 1.02 -1.42 -6.55
N MET A 185 -0.10 -1.42 -7.24
CA MET A 185 -0.32 -0.59 -8.42
C MET A 185 -1.25 0.58 -8.09
N TYR A 186 -1.07 1.69 -8.81
CA TYR A 186 -1.78 2.95 -8.63
C TYR A 186 -2.40 3.36 -9.96
N TYR A 187 -3.71 3.60 -9.99
CA TYR A 187 -4.43 4.02 -11.18
C TYR A 187 -4.86 5.49 -11.07
N ASP A 188 -4.45 6.28 -12.02
CA ASP A 188 -4.91 7.66 -12.22
C ASP A 188 -6.08 7.65 -13.23
N PRO A 189 -7.33 7.80 -12.78
CA PRO A 189 -8.48 7.77 -13.68
C PRO A 189 -8.61 9.00 -14.57
N GLN A 190 -7.99 10.14 -14.21
CA GLN A 190 -8.02 11.36 -15.02
C GLN A 190 -7.08 11.28 -16.22
N ARG A 191 -5.95 10.60 -16.07
CA ARG A 191 -4.93 10.42 -17.09
C ARG A 191 -4.99 9.03 -17.75
N GLU A 192 -5.83 8.14 -17.23
CA GLU A 192 -5.92 6.73 -17.62
C GLU A 192 -4.54 6.03 -17.63
N ILE A 193 -3.78 6.22 -16.55
CA ILE A 193 -2.43 5.66 -16.39
C ILE A 193 -2.39 4.75 -15.17
N VAL A 194 -1.79 3.56 -15.32
CA VAL A 194 -1.39 2.72 -14.19
C VAL A 194 0.08 2.92 -13.89
N VAL A 195 0.39 3.31 -12.66
CA VAL A 195 1.77 3.38 -12.15
C VAL A 195 2.11 2.07 -11.48
N ASP A 196 3.14 1.40 -12.00
CA ASP A 196 3.63 0.12 -11.50
C ASP A 196 5.13 0.22 -11.18
N TYR A 197 5.53 -0.14 -9.96
CA TYR A 197 6.92 -0.13 -9.50
C TYR A 197 7.54 -1.53 -9.43
N HIS A 198 6.70 -2.57 -9.33
CA HIS A 198 7.14 -3.92 -8.94
C HIS A 198 6.70 -5.01 -9.91
N GLY A 199 6.16 -4.65 -11.09
CA GLY A 199 5.69 -5.63 -12.07
C GLY A 199 4.34 -6.26 -11.71
N GLY A 200 3.45 -5.49 -11.08
CA GLY A 200 2.11 -5.95 -10.72
C GLY A 200 1.23 -6.26 -11.93
N ILE A 201 1.33 -5.49 -13.02
CA ILE A 201 0.55 -5.76 -14.26
C ILE A 201 0.91 -7.12 -14.87
N PRO A 202 2.18 -7.45 -15.16
CA PRO A 202 2.52 -8.77 -15.69
C PRO A 202 2.15 -9.91 -14.74
N ASP A 203 2.27 -9.71 -13.41
CA ASP A 203 1.86 -10.73 -12.44
C ASP A 203 0.33 -10.90 -12.40
N ALA A 204 -0.45 -9.82 -12.48
CA ALA A 204 -1.92 -9.89 -12.56
C ALA A 204 -2.37 -10.62 -13.84
N LYS A 205 -1.76 -10.31 -15.00
CA LYS A 205 -2.05 -11.00 -16.29
C LYS A 205 -1.69 -12.49 -16.24
N LYS A 206 -0.62 -12.86 -15.51
CA LYS A 206 -0.20 -14.26 -15.29
C LYS A 206 -0.95 -14.95 -14.15
N LYS A 207 -1.83 -14.25 -13.44
CA LYS A 207 -2.52 -14.74 -12.23
C LYS A 207 -1.53 -15.24 -11.16
N LEU A 208 -0.50 -14.47 -10.88
CA LEU A 208 0.59 -14.82 -9.97
C LEU A 208 0.60 -13.94 -8.73
N MET A 209 0.62 -14.55 -7.54
CA MET A 209 0.80 -13.88 -6.25
C MET A 209 2.29 -13.86 -5.90
N ARG A 210 2.93 -12.70 -6.04
CA ARG A 210 4.34 -12.48 -5.72
C ARG A 210 4.50 -11.49 -4.58
N MET A 211 5.30 -11.84 -3.56
CA MET A 211 5.70 -10.95 -2.48
C MET A 211 6.66 -9.87 -3.00
N ILE A 212 6.51 -8.64 -2.54
CA ILE A 212 7.48 -7.57 -2.75
C ILE A 212 8.61 -7.72 -1.73
N GLY A 213 9.86 -7.78 -2.21
CA GLY A 213 11.03 -8.00 -1.36
C GLY A 213 11.28 -9.47 -1.04
N ASP A 214 12.11 -9.73 -0.01
CA ASP A 214 12.43 -11.09 0.44
C ASP A 214 11.26 -11.69 1.24
N PRO A 215 10.64 -12.79 0.79
CA PRO A 215 9.45 -13.33 1.44
C PRO A 215 9.66 -13.72 2.91
N ALA A 216 10.83 -14.27 3.25
CA ALA A 216 11.09 -14.66 4.64
C ALA A 216 11.15 -13.45 5.57
N THR A 217 11.81 -12.37 5.15
CA THR A 217 11.86 -11.09 5.87
C THR A 217 10.45 -10.51 6.01
N ARG A 218 9.69 -10.48 4.91
CA ARG A 218 8.34 -9.90 4.89
C ARG A 218 7.34 -10.66 5.76
N TYR A 219 7.47 -11.98 5.89
CA TYR A 219 6.65 -12.78 6.80
C TYR A 219 7.03 -12.56 8.27
N ARG A 220 8.31 -12.28 8.59
CA ARG A 220 8.70 -11.90 9.96
C ARG A 220 8.14 -10.53 10.35
N GLU A 221 8.19 -9.54 9.46
CA GLU A 221 7.64 -8.20 9.70
C GLU A 221 6.13 -8.23 9.98
N ASP A 222 5.39 -9.07 9.24
CA ASP A 222 3.94 -9.24 9.41
C ASP A 222 3.51 -10.67 9.04
N PRO A 223 3.44 -11.59 10.03
CA PRO A 223 3.05 -12.98 9.80
C PRO A 223 1.66 -13.16 9.16
N VAL A 224 0.75 -12.18 9.33
CA VAL A 224 -0.59 -12.23 8.69
C VAL A 224 -0.48 -12.30 7.17
N ARG A 225 0.63 -11.86 6.57
CA ARG A 225 0.88 -12.01 5.13
C ARG A 225 0.88 -13.47 4.66
N ILE A 226 1.16 -14.44 5.56
CA ILE A 226 1.04 -15.88 5.27
C ILE A 226 -0.42 -16.24 4.99
N ILE A 227 -1.34 -15.78 5.84
CA ILE A 227 -2.78 -16.02 5.63
C ILE A 227 -3.25 -15.25 4.38
N ARG A 228 -2.81 -14.01 4.23
CA ARG A 228 -3.19 -13.14 3.11
C ARG A 228 -2.82 -13.74 1.76
N VAL A 229 -1.58 -14.27 1.60
CA VAL A 229 -1.16 -14.86 0.32
C VAL A 229 -2.01 -16.09 -0.05
N VAL A 230 -2.30 -16.95 0.93
CA VAL A 230 -3.14 -18.15 0.71
C VAL A 230 -4.58 -17.74 0.37
N ARG A 231 -5.14 -16.82 1.14
CA ARG A 231 -6.51 -16.32 0.92
C ARG A 231 -6.65 -15.65 -0.45
N PHE A 232 -5.73 -14.76 -0.82
CA PHE A 232 -5.79 -14.11 -2.13
C PHE A 232 -5.60 -15.10 -3.26
N ALA A 233 -4.67 -16.03 -3.14
CA ALA A 233 -4.46 -17.07 -4.15
C ALA A 233 -5.75 -17.89 -4.36
N ALA A 234 -6.40 -18.34 -3.28
CA ALA A 234 -7.65 -19.09 -3.33
C ALA A 234 -8.81 -18.24 -3.90
N LYS A 235 -9.01 -17.01 -3.36
CA LYS A 235 -10.13 -16.14 -3.76
C LYS A 235 -10.06 -15.69 -5.22
N LEU A 236 -8.85 -15.44 -5.72
CA LEU A 236 -8.62 -14.92 -7.07
C LEU A 236 -8.38 -16.02 -8.10
N GLY A 237 -8.08 -17.24 -7.67
CA GLY A 237 -7.60 -18.31 -8.55
C GLY A 237 -6.20 -18.03 -9.10
N PHE A 238 -5.32 -17.44 -8.27
CA PHE A 238 -3.95 -17.12 -8.62
C PHE A 238 -3.00 -18.17 -8.04
N GLU A 239 -1.91 -18.43 -8.74
CA GLU A 239 -0.82 -19.26 -8.23
C GLU A 239 0.09 -18.44 -7.31
N ILE A 240 0.61 -19.08 -6.24
CA ILE A 240 1.62 -18.45 -5.40
C ILE A 240 3.00 -18.69 -6.03
N GLU A 241 3.72 -17.61 -6.30
CA GLU A 241 5.08 -17.66 -6.85
C GLU A 241 5.99 -18.52 -5.96
N ALA A 242 6.85 -19.34 -6.57
CA ALA A 242 7.64 -20.36 -5.87
C ALA A 242 8.48 -19.80 -4.71
N LYS A 243 9.14 -18.64 -4.90
CA LYS A 243 9.94 -17.99 -3.84
C LYS A 243 9.07 -17.48 -2.71
N THR A 244 7.89 -16.93 -3.03
CA THR A 244 6.89 -16.47 -2.06
C THR A 244 6.33 -17.64 -1.25
N ARG A 245 6.14 -18.80 -1.88
CA ARG A 245 5.61 -20.02 -1.26
C ARG A 245 6.60 -20.75 -0.36
N ALA A 246 7.88 -20.78 -0.76
CA ALA A 246 8.91 -21.63 -0.14
C ALA A 246 9.01 -21.50 1.39
N PRO A 247 9.05 -20.29 2.01
CA PRO A 247 9.25 -20.17 3.45
C PRO A 247 7.98 -20.39 4.28
N ILE A 248 6.79 -20.50 3.66
CA ILE A 248 5.51 -20.54 4.39
C ILE A 248 5.47 -21.66 5.42
N LYS A 249 5.85 -22.89 5.01
CA LYS A 249 5.75 -24.07 5.88
C LYS A 249 6.59 -23.94 7.15
N GLU A 250 7.78 -23.36 7.04
CA GLU A 250 8.71 -23.17 8.16
C GLU A 250 8.31 -21.99 9.06
N MET A 251 7.58 -21.02 8.49
CA MET A 251 7.26 -19.78 9.17
C MET A 251 5.83 -19.69 9.69
N VAL A 252 5.00 -20.72 9.46
CA VAL A 252 3.59 -20.72 9.91
C VAL A 252 3.45 -20.55 11.42
N ALA A 253 4.40 -21.06 12.22
CA ALA A 253 4.41 -20.88 13.68
C ALA A 253 4.49 -19.41 14.13
N LEU A 254 4.93 -18.48 13.26
CA LEU A 254 4.90 -17.05 13.59
C LEU A 254 3.46 -16.53 13.78
N LEU A 255 2.47 -17.22 13.26
CA LEU A 255 1.06 -16.85 13.44
C LEU A 255 0.59 -16.99 14.89
N ASP A 256 1.25 -17.81 15.72
CA ASP A 256 0.93 -17.96 17.14
C ASP A 256 1.12 -16.63 17.92
N ASN A 257 2.00 -15.74 17.38
CA ASN A 257 2.26 -14.42 17.95
C ASN A 257 1.29 -13.33 17.43
N VAL A 258 0.37 -13.67 16.54
CA VAL A 258 -0.62 -12.72 16.01
C VAL A 258 -1.87 -12.74 16.87
N PRO A 259 -2.44 -11.59 17.27
CA PRO A 259 -3.70 -11.55 18.00
C PRO A 259 -4.82 -12.28 17.25
N PRO A 260 -5.56 -13.19 17.94
CA PRO A 260 -6.62 -13.97 17.31
C PRO A 260 -7.65 -13.16 16.52
N PRO A 261 -8.13 -11.98 16.97
CA PRO A 261 -9.06 -11.18 16.18
C PRO A 261 -8.52 -10.80 14.81
N ARG A 262 -7.22 -10.46 14.71
CA ARG A 262 -6.59 -10.08 13.44
C ARG A 262 -6.48 -11.26 12.46
N THR A 263 -6.16 -12.45 12.99
CA THR A 263 -6.12 -13.68 12.20
C THR A 263 -7.53 -14.04 11.72
N PHE A 264 -8.52 -13.97 12.63
CA PHE A 264 -9.91 -14.23 12.31
C PHE A 264 -10.46 -13.27 11.25
N ASP A 265 -10.26 -11.95 11.42
CA ASP A 265 -10.70 -10.94 10.45
C ASP A 265 -10.13 -11.19 9.05
N GLU A 266 -8.88 -11.68 8.96
CA GLU A 266 -8.30 -12.01 7.67
C GLU A 266 -8.86 -13.29 7.08
N MET A 267 -9.26 -14.26 7.91
CA MET A 267 -9.82 -15.54 7.44
C MET A 267 -11.26 -15.42 6.93
N ILE A 268 -12.06 -14.47 7.44
CA ILE A 268 -13.48 -14.32 7.07
C ILE A 268 -13.71 -13.42 5.85
N LYS A 269 -12.68 -12.74 5.34
CA LYS A 269 -12.73 -11.87 4.13
C LYS A 269 -12.69 -12.70 2.84
#